data_5a02e45df1882b9f50892aee3eb96dec
#
_entry.id   5a02e45df1882b9f50892aee3eb96dec
#
_cell.length_a   1.000
_cell.length_b   1.000
_cell.length_c   1.000
_cell.angle_alpha   90.00
_cell.angle_beta   90.00
_cell.angle_gamma   90.00
#
_symmetry.space_group_name_H-M   'P 1'
#
loop_
_entity.id
_entity.type
_entity.pdbx_description
1 polymer ?
#
loop_
_entity_poly.entity_id
_entity_poly.type
_entity_poly.pdbx_seq_one_letter_code
_entity_poly.pdbx_strand_id
1 'polypeptide(L)'
;PAGTGLGSSGSFNVGLLRAIYSNKREHVTTYELAEQACHIEIELLGEPIGKQDQYIAAFGGIQCMEIEKNGKVTVLPLKISSETLHDLEDNLLMFFTGYSRSASGVLEDQKKRSESEDQAMLENLHYVKELGLEIKKALEAGDPHQFGQLMHRHWLNKKQRSRSISNEEINRWYEIGHRSGALGGKLIGAGGGGFLLFYAVDRVRLRKAMAEQGLTEVRFSFDHEGAKVLVMD
;
A
#
# COMPACT_ATOMS: atom_id res chain seq x y z
N PRO A 1 11.62 6.37 -5.25
CA PRO A 1 12.58 5.52 -5.99
C PRO A 1 11.91 4.24 -6.46
N ALA A 2 12.31 3.73 -7.65
CA ALA A 2 11.80 2.48 -8.16
C ALA A 2 12.17 1.29 -7.24
N GLY A 3 11.34 0.23 -7.20
CA GLY A 3 11.61 -0.97 -6.41
C GLY A 3 11.47 -0.83 -4.90
N THR A 4 10.83 0.22 -4.41
CA THR A 4 10.65 0.48 -2.97
C THR A 4 9.26 0.13 -2.43
N GLY A 5 8.35 -0.36 -3.30
CA GLY A 5 7.00 -0.76 -2.91
C GLY A 5 5.99 0.38 -2.75
N LEU A 6 6.31 1.57 -3.26
CA LEU A 6 5.42 2.74 -3.23
C LEU A 6 4.57 2.90 -4.49
N GLY A 7 4.34 1.85 -5.27
CA GLY A 7 3.51 1.90 -6.47
C GLY A 7 4.07 2.77 -7.61
N SER A 8 5.41 2.89 -7.71
CA SER A 8 6.05 3.81 -8.66
C SER A 8 5.75 3.49 -10.13
N SER A 9 5.61 2.21 -10.53
CA SER A 9 5.27 1.84 -11.90
C SER A 9 3.83 2.24 -12.23
N GLY A 10 2.88 1.90 -11.36
CA GLY A 10 1.47 2.29 -11.53
C GLY A 10 1.28 3.80 -11.60
N SER A 11 1.95 4.55 -10.69
CA SER A 11 1.90 6.02 -10.70
C SER A 11 2.50 6.62 -11.97
N PHE A 12 3.63 6.08 -12.45
CA PHE A 12 4.25 6.51 -13.71
C PHE A 12 3.33 6.25 -14.90
N ASN A 13 2.78 5.04 -14.99
CA ASN A 13 1.92 4.63 -16.11
C ASN A 13 0.63 5.48 -16.16
N VAL A 14 -0.03 5.67 -15.03
CA VAL A 14 -1.22 6.53 -14.91
C VAL A 14 -0.89 7.98 -15.28
N GLY A 15 0.22 8.52 -14.78
CA GLY A 15 0.67 9.88 -15.11
C GLY A 15 0.99 10.06 -16.59
N LEU A 16 1.66 9.06 -17.20
CA LEU A 16 1.98 9.08 -18.63
C LEU A 16 0.71 9.04 -19.49
N LEU A 17 -0.23 8.15 -19.17
CA LEU A 17 -1.51 8.08 -19.88
C LEU A 17 -2.29 9.39 -19.75
N ARG A 18 -2.37 9.97 -18.56
CA ARG A 18 -3.01 11.28 -18.34
C ARG A 18 -2.38 12.36 -19.22
N ALA A 19 -1.05 12.41 -19.31
CA ALA A 19 -0.34 13.35 -20.16
C ALA A 19 -0.62 13.14 -21.66
N ILE A 20 -0.68 11.89 -22.12
CA ILE A 20 -1.00 11.55 -23.52
C ILE A 20 -2.42 12.02 -23.87
N TYR A 21 -3.43 11.70 -23.04
CA TYR A 21 -4.81 12.15 -23.25
C TYR A 21 -4.92 13.68 -23.29
N SER A 22 -4.23 14.34 -22.36
CA SER A 22 -4.18 15.80 -22.30
C SER A 22 -3.58 16.39 -23.57
N ASN A 23 -2.43 15.87 -24.03
CA ASN A 23 -1.79 16.34 -25.27
C ASN A 23 -2.66 16.12 -26.52
N LYS A 24 -3.42 15.04 -26.56
CA LYS A 24 -4.36 14.77 -27.66
C LYS A 24 -5.66 15.57 -27.54
N ARG A 25 -5.88 16.27 -26.43
CA ARG A 25 -7.15 16.94 -26.07
C ARG A 25 -8.33 15.98 -26.04
N GLU A 26 -8.10 14.75 -25.65
CA GLU A 26 -9.11 13.70 -25.49
C GLU A 26 -9.51 13.58 -24.03
N HIS A 27 -10.81 13.43 -23.77
CA HIS A 27 -11.32 13.18 -22.42
C HIS A 27 -11.14 11.70 -22.06
N VAL A 28 -10.67 11.45 -20.85
CA VAL A 28 -10.60 10.13 -20.24
C VAL A 28 -11.11 10.22 -18.80
N THR A 29 -12.00 9.33 -18.43
CA THR A 29 -12.48 9.24 -17.04
C THR A 29 -11.40 8.63 -16.13
N THR A 30 -11.51 8.86 -14.83
CA THR A 30 -10.58 8.29 -13.85
C THR A 30 -10.60 6.77 -13.86
N TYR A 31 -11.78 6.15 -14.06
CA TYR A 31 -11.90 4.69 -14.18
C TYR A 31 -11.21 4.16 -15.45
N GLU A 32 -11.46 4.76 -16.60
CA GLU A 32 -10.82 4.36 -17.86
C GLU A 32 -9.30 4.50 -17.77
N LEU A 33 -8.81 5.56 -17.15
CA LEU A 33 -7.38 5.79 -16.95
C LEU A 33 -6.75 4.68 -16.10
N ALA A 34 -7.40 4.31 -14.98
CA ALA A 34 -6.95 3.23 -14.10
C ALA A 34 -6.97 1.88 -14.80
N GLU A 35 -8.07 1.54 -15.51
CA GLU A 35 -8.20 0.25 -16.21
C GLU A 35 -7.20 0.13 -17.36
N GLN A 36 -6.95 1.19 -18.13
CA GLN A 36 -5.92 1.17 -19.18
C GLN A 36 -4.52 0.98 -18.61
N ALA A 37 -4.21 1.63 -17.49
CA ALA A 37 -2.93 1.42 -16.81
C ALA A 37 -2.79 -0.03 -16.32
N CYS A 38 -3.85 -0.62 -15.76
CA CYS A 38 -3.90 -2.03 -15.39
C CYS A 38 -3.70 -2.95 -16.61
N HIS A 39 -4.41 -2.69 -17.71
CA HIS A 39 -4.28 -3.47 -18.95
C HIS A 39 -2.83 -3.46 -19.46
N ILE A 40 -2.17 -2.31 -19.48
CA ILE A 40 -0.77 -2.20 -19.91
C ILE A 40 0.14 -3.05 -19.03
N GLU A 41 0.08 -2.88 -17.70
CA GLU A 41 1.03 -3.56 -16.81
C GLU A 41 0.71 -5.05 -16.65
N ILE A 42 -0.56 -5.42 -16.51
CA ILE A 42 -0.96 -6.81 -16.19
C ILE A 42 -1.05 -7.66 -17.46
N GLU A 43 -1.70 -7.15 -18.53
CA GLU A 43 -1.98 -7.95 -19.72
C GLU A 43 -0.90 -7.82 -20.78
N LEU A 44 -0.46 -6.59 -21.11
CA LEU A 44 0.54 -6.39 -22.18
C LEU A 44 1.97 -6.66 -21.70
N LEU A 45 2.32 -6.25 -20.49
CA LEU A 45 3.67 -6.48 -19.92
C LEU A 45 3.75 -7.77 -19.12
N GLY A 46 2.62 -8.40 -18.77
CA GLY A 46 2.58 -9.66 -18.05
C GLY A 46 3.05 -9.57 -16.58
N GLU A 47 3.01 -8.39 -15.98
CA GLU A 47 3.44 -8.23 -14.59
C GLU A 47 2.49 -8.93 -13.62
N PRO A 48 2.99 -9.70 -12.63
CA PRO A 48 2.18 -10.47 -11.69
C PRO A 48 1.64 -9.59 -10.54
N ILE A 49 1.08 -8.43 -10.87
CA ILE A 49 0.61 -7.41 -9.93
C ILE A 49 -0.92 -7.38 -9.85
N GLY A 50 -1.43 -6.75 -8.78
CA GLY A 50 -2.86 -6.40 -8.68
C GLY A 50 -3.13 -4.99 -9.21
N LYS A 51 -4.41 -4.61 -9.21
CA LYS A 51 -4.91 -3.33 -9.76
C LYS A 51 -4.76 -2.13 -8.79
N GLN A 52 -4.30 -2.34 -7.55
CA GLN A 52 -4.39 -1.34 -6.48
C GLN A 52 -3.60 -0.06 -6.77
N ASP A 53 -2.37 -0.20 -7.25
CA ASP A 53 -1.45 0.93 -7.41
C ASP A 53 -1.92 1.87 -8.53
N GLN A 54 -2.43 1.32 -9.63
CA GLN A 54 -2.98 2.10 -10.75
C GLN A 54 -4.25 2.85 -10.35
N TYR A 55 -5.14 2.16 -9.62
CA TYR A 55 -6.37 2.78 -9.15
C TYR A 55 -6.11 3.90 -8.14
N ILE A 56 -5.26 3.67 -7.12
CA ILE A 56 -4.98 4.74 -6.16
C ILE A 56 -4.23 5.92 -6.79
N ALA A 57 -3.35 5.68 -7.75
CA ALA A 57 -2.67 6.73 -8.48
C ALA A 57 -3.64 7.57 -9.34
N ALA A 58 -4.69 6.94 -9.89
CA ALA A 58 -5.69 7.66 -10.67
C ALA A 58 -6.67 8.45 -9.79
N PHE A 59 -7.14 7.86 -8.68
CA PHE A 59 -8.19 8.43 -7.83
C PHE A 59 -7.68 9.35 -6.71
N GLY A 60 -6.51 9.03 -6.14
CA GLY A 60 -6.01 9.70 -4.93
C GLY A 60 -6.83 9.38 -3.67
N GLY A 61 -6.50 10.03 -2.57
CA GLY A 61 -7.19 9.93 -1.29
C GLY A 61 -7.05 8.60 -0.58
N ILE A 62 -7.93 8.35 0.38
CA ILE A 62 -8.03 7.08 1.10
C ILE A 62 -9.26 6.35 0.59
N GLN A 63 -9.05 5.22 -0.08
CA GLN A 63 -10.08 4.52 -0.83
C GLN A 63 -10.30 3.10 -0.30
N CYS A 64 -11.54 2.65 -0.32
CA CYS A 64 -11.90 1.24 -0.28
C CYS A 64 -12.12 0.74 -1.70
N MET A 65 -11.35 -0.24 -2.12
CA MET A 65 -11.49 -0.85 -3.45
C MET A 65 -12.11 -2.24 -3.30
N GLU A 66 -13.27 -2.43 -3.89
CA GLU A 66 -13.95 -3.72 -3.97
C GLU A 66 -13.67 -4.33 -5.35
N ILE A 67 -12.99 -5.47 -5.38
CA ILE A 67 -12.62 -6.18 -6.61
C ILE A 67 -13.47 -7.44 -6.72
N GLU A 68 -14.33 -7.47 -7.73
CA GLU A 68 -15.20 -8.63 -8.02
C GLU A 68 -14.41 -9.76 -8.70
N LYS A 69 -14.99 -10.97 -8.72
CA LYS A 69 -14.39 -12.15 -9.38
C LYS A 69 -14.16 -11.97 -10.88
N ASN A 70 -14.97 -11.15 -11.54
CA ASN A 70 -14.82 -10.79 -12.96
C ASN A 70 -13.74 -9.73 -13.21
N GLY A 71 -13.05 -9.28 -12.15
CA GLY A 71 -12.01 -8.24 -12.21
C GLY A 71 -12.51 -6.81 -12.21
N LYS A 72 -13.83 -6.58 -12.12
CA LYS A 72 -14.40 -5.24 -11.98
C LYS A 72 -14.01 -4.65 -10.65
N VAL A 73 -13.59 -3.38 -10.66
CA VAL A 73 -13.22 -2.63 -9.46
C VAL A 73 -14.25 -1.56 -9.18
N THR A 74 -14.71 -1.48 -7.95
CA THR A 74 -15.52 -0.37 -7.43
C THR A 74 -14.68 0.40 -6.42
N VAL A 75 -14.51 1.70 -6.64
CA VAL A 75 -13.75 2.58 -5.74
C VAL A 75 -14.73 3.39 -4.89
N LEU A 76 -14.58 3.28 -3.59
CA LEU A 76 -15.42 3.96 -2.60
C LEU A 76 -14.53 4.81 -1.69
N PRO A 77 -14.66 6.15 -1.70
CA PRO A 77 -13.95 7.00 -0.74
C PRO A 77 -14.30 6.58 0.69
N LEU A 78 -13.29 6.43 1.55
CA LEU A 78 -13.54 6.18 2.96
C LEU A 78 -14.18 7.42 3.59
N LYS A 79 -15.27 7.19 4.34
CA LYS A 79 -15.99 8.25 5.06
C LYS A 79 -15.34 8.47 6.43
N ILE A 80 -14.20 9.14 6.45
CA ILE A 80 -13.46 9.48 7.67
C ILE A 80 -13.59 10.97 7.99
N SER A 81 -13.56 11.31 9.27
CA SER A 81 -13.56 12.71 9.73
C SER A 81 -12.19 13.36 9.47
N SER A 82 -12.17 14.70 9.39
CA SER A 82 -10.91 15.44 9.32
C SER A 82 -10.01 15.16 10.51
N GLU A 83 -10.58 14.95 11.70
CA GLU A 83 -9.84 14.58 12.91
C GLU A 83 -9.12 13.23 12.73
N THR A 84 -9.83 12.21 12.23
CA THR A 84 -9.22 10.90 11.93
C THR A 84 -8.13 11.01 10.86
N LEU A 85 -8.35 11.84 9.83
CA LEU A 85 -7.37 12.07 8.78
C LEU A 85 -6.09 12.70 9.34
N HIS A 86 -6.22 13.76 10.12
CA HIS A 86 -5.07 14.43 10.75
C HIS A 86 -4.36 13.51 11.75
N ASP A 87 -5.10 12.70 12.52
CA ASP A 87 -4.49 11.70 13.39
C ASP A 87 -3.65 10.69 12.60
N LEU A 88 -4.15 10.20 11.46
CA LEU A 88 -3.38 9.31 10.59
C LEU A 88 -2.13 9.98 10.03
N GLU A 89 -2.21 11.24 9.57
CA GLU A 89 -1.05 11.99 9.05
C GLU A 89 0.00 12.23 10.14
N ASP A 90 -0.44 12.51 11.35
CA ASP A 90 0.43 12.75 12.49
C ASP A 90 1.12 11.49 13.01
N ASN A 91 0.41 10.36 13.03
CA ASN A 91 0.83 9.15 13.73
C ASN A 91 1.36 8.04 12.80
N LEU A 92 1.18 8.18 11.48
CA LEU A 92 1.83 7.30 10.51
C LEU A 92 3.25 7.76 10.22
N LEU A 93 4.23 6.94 10.58
CA LEU A 93 5.65 7.21 10.35
C LEU A 93 6.22 6.15 9.40
N MET A 94 6.93 6.62 8.38
CA MET A 94 7.50 5.77 7.34
C MET A 94 9.02 5.83 7.37
N PHE A 95 9.68 4.66 7.41
CA PHE A 95 11.13 4.54 7.50
C PHE A 95 11.67 3.70 6.33
N PHE A 96 12.69 4.23 5.64
CA PHE A 96 13.36 3.51 4.57
C PHE A 96 14.30 2.44 5.12
N THR A 97 14.16 1.20 4.62
CA THR A 97 14.95 0.06 5.11
C THR A 97 16.33 -0.08 4.45
N GLY A 98 16.68 0.80 3.51
CA GLY A 98 17.93 0.69 2.75
C GLY A 98 17.92 -0.38 1.65
N TYR A 99 16.91 -1.24 1.60
CA TYR A 99 16.77 -2.28 0.58
C TYR A 99 15.76 -1.88 -0.49
N SER A 100 16.11 -2.09 -1.74
CA SER A 100 15.16 -2.11 -2.86
C SER A 100 15.15 -3.50 -3.48
N ARG A 101 14.00 -4.02 -3.82
CA ARG A 101 13.85 -5.34 -4.43
C ARG A 101 12.74 -5.34 -5.48
N SER A 102 12.94 -6.13 -6.55
CA SER A 102 11.85 -6.37 -7.49
C SER A 102 10.69 -7.06 -6.78
N ALA A 103 9.50 -6.48 -6.90
CA ALA A 103 8.27 -7.04 -6.37
C ALA A 103 7.84 -8.32 -7.11
N SER A 104 8.23 -8.45 -8.40
CA SER A 104 7.76 -9.50 -9.31
C SER A 104 7.98 -10.90 -8.76
N GLY A 105 9.17 -11.20 -8.22
CA GLY A 105 9.46 -12.55 -7.70
C GLY A 105 8.60 -12.97 -6.49
N VAL A 106 8.28 -12.03 -5.58
CA VAL A 106 7.41 -12.30 -4.43
C VAL A 106 5.96 -12.49 -4.87
N LEU A 107 5.51 -11.67 -5.79
CA LEU A 107 4.14 -11.69 -6.30
C LEU A 107 3.91 -12.90 -7.21
N GLU A 108 4.91 -13.32 -7.98
CA GLU A 108 4.85 -14.53 -8.80
C GLU A 108 4.71 -15.79 -7.93
N ASP A 109 5.45 -15.90 -6.83
CA ASP A 109 5.31 -17.00 -5.86
C ASP A 109 3.90 -17.03 -5.26
N GLN A 110 3.37 -15.88 -4.85
CA GLN A 110 2.00 -15.79 -4.34
C GLN A 110 0.96 -16.18 -5.40
N LYS A 111 1.12 -15.74 -6.66
CA LYS A 111 0.24 -16.07 -7.77
C LYS A 111 0.23 -17.58 -8.02
N LYS A 112 1.40 -18.19 -8.17
CA LYS A 112 1.53 -19.64 -8.40
C LYS A 112 0.87 -20.47 -7.29
N ARG A 113 1.06 -20.09 -6.02
CA ARG A 113 0.46 -20.79 -4.89
C ARG A 113 -1.07 -20.60 -4.82
N SER A 114 -1.56 -19.43 -5.20
CA SER A 114 -3.02 -19.19 -5.28
C SER A 114 -3.65 -19.99 -6.42
N GLU A 115 -3.01 -20.05 -7.58
CA GLU A 115 -3.48 -20.82 -8.75
C GLU A 115 -3.41 -22.33 -8.53
N SER A 116 -2.48 -22.83 -7.71
CA SER A 116 -2.38 -24.23 -7.30
C SER A 116 -3.34 -24.63 -6.16
N GLU A 117 -4.25 -23.71 -5.78
CA GLU A 117 -5.20 -23.91 -4.68
C GLU A 117 -4.54 -24.30 -3.34
N ASP A 118 -3.34 -23.75 -3.05
CA ASP A 118 -2.68 -23.88 -1.75
C ASP A 118 -3.64 -23.38 -0.66
N GLN A 119 -4.20 -24.31 0.12
CA GLN A 119 -5.22 -24.02 1.11
C GLN A 119 -4.76 -22.97 2.14
N ALA A 120 -3.50 -23.04 2.59
CA ALA A 120 -2.96 -22.09 3.55
C ALA A 120 -2.83 -20.68 2.92
N MET A 121 -2.51 -20.59 1.63
CA MET A 121 -2.48 -19.31 0.90
C MET A 121 -3.89 -18.73 0.79
N LEU A 122 -4.88 -19.53 0.39
CA LEU A 122 -6.27 -19.08 0.25
C LEU A 122 -6.86 -18.60 1.59
N GLU A 123 -6.65 -19.36 2.68
CA GLU A 123 -7.08 -18.95 4.03
C GLU A 123 -6.41 -17.63 4.45
N ASN A 124 -5.12 -17.47 4.17
CA ASN A 124 -4.40 -16.23 4.46
C ASN A 124 -4.99 -15.03 3.67
N LEU A 125 -5.32 -15.22 2.39
CA LEU A 125 -5.93 -14.17 1.57
C LEU A 125 -7.36 -13.83 2.04
N HIS A 126 -8.16 -14.81 2.42
CA HIS A 126 -9.48 -14.58 3.04
C HIS A 126 -9.37 -13.80 4.34
N TYR A 127 -8.45 -14.19 5.22
CA TYR A 127 -8.21 -13.46 6.46
C TYR A 127 -7.84 -11.98 6.21
N VAL A 128 -6.99 -11.72 5.20
CA VAL A 128 -6.61 -10.33 4.87
C VAL A 128 -7.79 -9.53 4.31
N LYS A 129 -8.68 -10.16 3.55
CA LYS A 129 -9.91 -9.53 3.10
C LYS A 129 -10.80 -9.12 4.27
N GLU A 130 -11.05 -10.03 5.22
CA GLU A 130 -11.83 -9.72 6.43
C GLU A 130 -11.17 -8.61 7.26
N LEU A 131 -9.84 -8.67 7.42
CA LEU A 131 -9.08 -7.65 8.10
C LEU A 131 -9.20 -6.27 7.42
N GLY A 132 -9.27 -6.22 6.09
CA GLY A 132 -9.54 -5.01 5.34
C GLY A 132 -10.89 -4.38 5.67
N LEU A 133 -11.92 -5.21 5.87
CA LEU A 133 -13.25 -4.74 6.28
C LEU A 133 -13.26 -4.25 7.75
N GLU A 134 -12.50 -4.91 8.64
CA GLU A 134 -12.32 -4.42 10.02
C GLU A 134 -11.61 -3.06 10.02
N ILE A 135 -10.56 -2.88 9.20
CA ILE A 135 -9.83 -1.61 9.05
C ILE A 135 -10.76 -0.50 8.55
N LYS A 136 -11.55 -0.79 7.52
CA LYS A 136 -12.55 0.17 7.02
C LYS A 136 -13.47 0.64 8.14
N LYS A 137 -14.06 -0.30 8.89
CA LYS A 137 -14.96 0.00 10.01
C LYS A 137 -14.29 0.83 11.10
N ALA A 138 -13.06 0.49 11.49
CA ALA A 138 -12.31 1.21 12.51
C ALA A 138 -12.07 2.68 12.09
N LEU A 139 -11.61 2.90 10.86
CA LEU A 139 -11.34 4.25 10.35
C LEU A 139 -12.61 5.07 10.18
N GLU A 140 -13.70 4.50 9.67
CA GLU A 140 -15.00 5.17 9.51
C GLU A 140 -15.68 5.46 10.88
N ALA A 141 -15.36 4.69 11.91
CA ALA A 141 -15.80 4.93 13.30
C ALA A 141 -14.94 5.96 14.05
N GLY A 142 -13.84 6.44 13.45
CA GLY A 142 -12.92 7.38 14.10
C GLY A 142 -12.02 6.72 15.14
N ASP A 143 -11.65 5.45 14.94
CA ASP A 143 -10.73 4.70 15.82
C ASP A 143 -9.40 4.36 15.11
N PRO A 144 -8.48 5.35 14.96
CA PRO A 144 -7.17 5.10 14.39
C PRO A 144 -6.26 4.25 15.28
N HIS A 145 -6.54 4.15 16.60
CA HIS A 145 -5.83 3.23 17.48
C HIS A 145 -6.10 1.78 17.12
N GLN A 146 -7.38 1.41 16.89
CA GLN A 146 -7.75 0.10 16.41
C GLN A 146 -7.11 -0.19 15.04
N PHE A 147 -7.08 0.79 14.13
CA PHE A 147 -6.36 0.67 12.87
C PHE A 147 -4.88 0.29 13.07
N GLY A 148 -4.18 0.93 14.01
CA GLY A 148 -2.80 0.59 14.37
C GLY A 148 -2.65 -0.88 14.80
N GLN A 149 -3.55 -1.38 15.66
CA GLN A 149 -3.55 -2.77 16.11
C GLN A 149 -3.85 -3.75 14.95
N LEU A 150 -4.78 -3.38 14.05
CA LEU A 150 -5.09 -4.16 12.86
C LEU A 150 -3.92 -4.21 11.87
N MET A 151 -3.12 -3.15 11.75
CA MET A 151 -1.87 -3.17 10.99
C MET A 151 -0.88 -4.22 11.53
N HIS A 152 -0.77 -4.36 12.86
CA HIS A 152 0.06 -5.40 13.48
C HIS A 152 -0.41 -6.81 13.08
N ARG A 153 -1.70 -7.09 13.24
CA ARG A 153 -2.31 -8.37 12.83
C ARG A 153 -2.09 -8.67 11.35
N HIS A 154 -2.26 -7.65 10.50
CA HIS A 154 -1.99 -7.76 9.07
C HIS A 154 -0.55 -8.14 8.78
N TRP A 155 0.43 -7.50 9.45
CA TRP A 155 1.84 -7.78 9.24
C TRP A 155 2.23 -9.21 9.65
N LEU A 156 1.75 -9.66 10.81
CA LEU A 156 2.00 -11.03 11.28
C LEU A 156 1.46 -12.08 10.28
N ASN A 157 0.27 -11.84 9.73
CA ASN A 157 -0.32 -12.71 8.73
C ASN A 157 0.41 -12.62 7.39
N LYS A 158 0.77 -11.42 6.93
CA LYS A 158 1.48 -11.20 5.66
C LYS A 158 2.80 -11.96 5.62
N LYS A 159 3.58 -11.99 6.70
CA LYS A 159 4.85 -12.71 6.78
C LYS A 159 4.71 -14.23 6.53
N GLN A 160 3.55 -14.80 6.77
CA GLN A 160 3.31 -16.24 6.58
C GLN A 160 3.13 -16.64 5.11
N ARG A 161 2.86 -15.70 4.20
CA ARG A 161 2.61 -15.99 2.78
C ARG A 161 3.85 -16.47 2.05
N SER A 162 5.01 -15.87 2.30
CA SER A 162 6.27 -16.26 1.68
C SER A 162 7.44 -15.85 2.58
N ARG A 163 8.49 -16.68 2.60
CA ARG A 163 9.74 -16.37 3.32
C ARG A 163 10.45 -15.14 2.76
N SER A 164 10.19 -14.78 1.53
CA SER A 164 10.80 -13.62 0.86
C SER A 164 10.18 -12.27 1.24
N ILE A 165 9.06 -12.26 1.97
CA ILE A 165 8.37 -11.02 2.39
C ILE A 165 9.17 -10.25 3.44
N SER A 166 9.89 -10.95 4.32
CA SER A 166 10.70 -10.32 5.37
C SER A 166 12.04 -11.03 5.52
N ASN A 167 12.96 -10.39 6.22
CA ASN A 167 14.24 -10.96 6.64
C ASN A 167 14.47 -10.68 8.13
N GLU A 168 15.56 -11.22 8.70
CA GLU A 168 15.88 -11.08 10.13
C GLU A 168 16.02 -9.61 10.54
N GLU A 169 16.61 -8.79 9.69
CA GLU A 169 16.88 -7.39 9.97
C GLU A 169 15.56 -6.56 9.95
N ILE A 170 14.71 -6.76 8.95
CA ILE A 170 13.36 -6.15 8.89
C ILE A 170 12.53 -6.58 10.10
N ASN A 171 12.57 -7.86 10.48
CA ASN A 171 11.87 -8.35 11.67
C ASN A 171 12.39 -7.69 12.94
N ARG A 172 13.70 -7.56 13.09
CA ARG A 172 14.34 -6.88 14.23
C ARG A 172 13.91 -5.41 14.32
N TRP A 173 13.96 -4.66 13.23
CA TRP A 173 13.49 -3.27 13.20
C TRP A 173 12.02 -3.13 13.54
N TYR A 174 11.21 -4.03 13.00
CA TYR A 174 9.78 -4.07 13.31
C TYR A 174 9.52 -4.24 14.82
N GLU A 175 10.19 -5.22 15.44
CA GLU A 175 10.06 -5.48 16.89
C GLU A 175 10.54 -4.29 17.74
N ILE A 176 11.65 -3.66 17.34
CA ILE A 176 12.13 -2.45 18.00
C ILE A 176 11.09 -1.34 17.90
N GLY A 177 10.53 -1.09 16.72
CA GLY A 177 9.49 -0.09 16.51
C GLY A 177 8.25 -0.36 17.35
N HIS A 178 7.77 -1.61 17.36
CA HIS A 178 6.61 -2.02 18.14
C HIS A 178 6.82 -1.82 19.65
N ARG A 179 8.01 -2.11 20.18
CA ARG A 179 8.36 -1.85 21.60
C ARG A 179 8.64 -0.38 21.92
N SER A 180 8.79 0.46 20.90
CA SER A 180 9.18 1.85 21.02
C SER A 180 8.05 2.83 20.70
N GLY A 181 6.79 2.42 20.88
CA GLY A 181 5.61 3.29 20.80
C GLY A 181 4.76 3.12 19.57
N ALA A 182 5.07 2.17 18.67
CA ALA A 182 4.15 1.80 17.61
C ALA A 182 3.09 0.80 18.11
N LEU A 183 1.81 1.03 17.81
CA LEU A 183 0.74 0.04 18.01
C LEU A 183 0.81 -1.09 16.98
N GLY A 184 1.29 -0.77 15.80
CA GLY A 184 1.50 -1.72 14.73
C GLY A 184 2.12 -1.06 13.52
N GLY A 185 2.34 -1.85 12.49
CA GLY A 185 2.96 -1.40 11.26
C GLY A 185 3.06 -2.54 10.25
N LYS A 186 3.66 -2.26 9.13
CA LYS A 186 3.92 -3.24 8.06
C LYS A 186 5.04 -2.79 7.14
N LEU A 187 5.66 -3.74 6.46
CA LEU A 187 6.45 -3.44 5.29
C LEU A 187 5.50 -3.14 4.11
N ILE A 188 5.67 -1.99 3.46
CA ILE A 188 4.85 -1.55 2.33
C ILE A 188 5.21 -2.36 1.07
N GLY A 189 4.27 -2.50 0.16
CA GLY A 189 4.43 -3.20 -1.12
C GLY A 189 4.47 -4.72 -0.99
N ALA A 190 5.07 -5.40 -1.95
CA ALA A 190 5.13 -6.87 -2.02
C ALA A 190 5.91 -7.51 -0.88
N GLY A 191 6.95 -6.86 -0.40
CA GLY A 191 7.86 -7.36 0.63
C GLY A 191 9.32 -7.36 0.20
N GLY A 192 10.19 -7.84 1.09
CA GLY A 192 11.63 -7.99 0.83
C GLY A 192 12.47 -6.73 0.95
N GLY A 193 11.86 -5.56 1.16
CA GLY A 193 12.52 -4.26 1.31
C GLY A 193 11.57 -3.10 1.06
N GLY A 194 12.10 -1.90 1.00
CA GLY A 194 11.35 -0.66 0.79
C GLY A 194 11.12 0.11 2.08
N PHE A 195 9.89 0.24 2.54
CA PHE A 195 9.55 1.07 3.69
C PHE A 195 8.80 0.31 4.77
N LEU A 196 9.21 0.49 6.02
CA LEU A 196 8.41 0.16 7.18
C LEU A 196 7.49 1.34 7.51
N LEU A 197 6.18 1.10 7.52
CA LEU A 197 5.17 2.05 7.95
C LEU A 197 4.64 1.63 9.32
N PHE A 198 4.66 2.55 10.28
CA PHE A 198 4.14 2.34 11.63
C PHE A 198 3.04 3.33 11.94
N TYR A 199 2.02 2.90 12.68
CA TYR A 199 1.13 3.78 13.41
C TYR A 199 1.62 3.88 14.86
N ALA A 200 2.02 5.06 15.31
CA ALA A 200 2.72 5.28 16.56
C ALA A 200 1.95 6.21 17.52
N VAL A 201 1.73 5.75 18.74
CA VAL A 201 1.19 6.58 19.84
C VAL A 201 2.29 7.35 20.55
N ASP A 202 3.54 6.90 20.49
CA ASP A 202 4.72 7.64 20.96
C ASP A 202 5.69 7.85 19.79
N ARG A 203 5.40 8.89 19.02
CA ARG A 203 6.19 9.26 17.82
C ARG A 203 7.64 9.60 18.14
N VAL A 204 7.87 10.26 19.27
CA VAL A 204 9.21 10.72 19.66
C VAL A 204 10.10 9.53 19.96
N ARG A 205 9.59 8.60 20.77
CA ARG A 205 10.29 7.38 21.13
C ARG A 205 10.54 6.50 19.91
N LEU A 206 9.55 6.36 19.02
CA LEU A 206 9.71 5.58 17.78
C LEU A 206 10.79 6.20 16.88
N ARG A 207 10.75 7.52 16.63
CA ARG A 207 11.76 8.20 15.80
C ARG A 207 13.17 7.98 16.32
N LYS A 208 13.34 8.15 17.64
CA LYS A 208 14.65 7.92 18.29
C LYS A 208 15.12 6.49 18.09
N ALA A 209 14.26 5.52 18.36
CA ALA A 209 14.60 4.09 18.24
C ALA A 209 14.96 3.70 16.78
N MET A 210 14.23 4.21 15.78
CA MET A 210 14.53 3.92 14.38
C MET A 210 15.81 4.63 13.90
N ALA A 211 16.07 5.86 14.35
CA ALA A 211 17.31 6.58 14.05
C ALA A 211 18.54 5.87 14.64
N GLU A 212 18.44 5.31 15.84
CA GLU A 212 19.49 4.48 16.46
C GLU A 212 19.78 3.19 15.68
N GLN A 213 18.83 2.71 14.85
CA GLN A 213 19.03 1.61 13.93
C GLN A 213 19.52 2.06 12.54
N GLY A 214 19.79 3.34 12.33
CA GLY A 214 20.24 3.90 11.05
C GLY A 214 19.14 4.05 10.00
N LEU A 215 17.86 3.90 10.38
CA LEU A 215 16.74 4.07 9.45
C LEU A 215 16.38 5.54 9.25
N THR A 216 16.20 5.94 8.01
CA THR A 216 15.80 7.30 7.65
C THR A 216 14.28 7.42 7.57
N GLU A 217 13.72 8.37 8.34
CA GLU A 217 12.29 8.73 8.21
C GLU A 217 12.05 9.47 6.89
N VAL A 218 11.01 9.06 6.18
CA VAL A 218 10.51 9.76 4.99
C VAL A 218 9.11 10.27 5.29
N ARG A 219 8.95 11.59 5.32
CA ARG A 219 7.64 12.21 5.52
C ARG A 219 6.80 12.15 4.28
N PHE A 220 5.52 12.01 4.45
CA PHE A 220 4.52 12.03 3.39
C PHE A 220 3.25 12.75 3.86
N SER A 221 2.41 13.12 2.92
CA SER A 221 1.04 13.58 3.15
C SER A 221 0.10 12.84 2.20
N PHE A 222 -1.17 12.80 2.53
CA PHE A 222 -2.16 12.22 1.62
C PHE A 222 -2.41 13.17 0.45
N ASP A 223 -2.36 12.64 -0.77
CA ASP A 223 -2.82 13.30 -1.98
C ASP A 223 -4.28 12.89 -2.22
N HIS A 224 -5.18 13.87 -2.33
CA HIS A 224 -6.61 13.64 -2.48
C HIS A 224 -7.12 13.79 -3.92
N GLU A 225 -6.26 14.19 -4.86
CA GLU A 225 -6.68 14.55 -6.21
C GLU A 225 -6.30 13.50 -7.26
N GLY A 226 -5.35 12.62 -6.96
CA GLY A 226 -4.84 11.62 -7.90
C GLY A 226 -4.16 12.26 -9.13
N ALA A 227 -4.22 11.56 -10.26
CA ALA A 227 -3.57 12.03 -11.49
C ALA A 227 -4.34 13.18 -12.13
N LYS A 228 -3.82 14.39 -12.05
CA LYS A 228 -4.39 15.61 -12.65
C LYS A 228 -3.41 16.34 -13.55
N VAL A 229 -3.95 17.13 -14.46
CA VAL A 229 -3.17 18.06 -15.28
C VAL A 229 -3.09 19.41 -14.56
N LEU A 230 -1.86 19.87 -14.31
CA LEU A 230 -1.62 21.15 -13.63
C LEU A 230 -1.54 22.33 -14.61
N VAL A 231 -0.92 22.11 -15.77
CA VAL A 231 -0.76 23.13 -16.82
C VAL A 231 -1.01 22.47 -18.17
N MET A 232 -1.76 23.15 -19.03
CA MET A 232 -1.89 22.84 -20.47
C MET A 232 -1.58 24.11 -21.23
N ASP A 233 -0.53 24.08 -22.09
CA ASP A 233 -0.18 25.13 -23.02
C ASP A 233 -0.98 25.03 -24.33
#